data_52346f10ce4c3e9e3475d13e4e361507
#
_entry.id   52346f10ce4c3e9e3475d13e4e361507
#
_cell.length_a   1.000
_cell.length_b   1.000
_cell.length_c   1.000
_cell.angle_alpha   90.00
_cell.angle_beta   90.00
_cell.angle_gamma   90.00
#
_symmetry.space_group_name_H-M   'P 1'
#
loop_
_entity.id
_entity.type
_entity.pdbx_description
1 polymer ?
#
loop_
_entity_poly.entity_id
_entity_poly.type
_entity_poly.pdbx_seq_one_letter_code
_entity_poly.pdbx_strand_id
1 'polypeptide(L)'
;DGYHGDDIKELARGFYDQHGAGWKDKSEEERQAAMAEYGLSVNIPKMKEDLRRYKIEYDEWFLESSLHDSGYVAETVELLAGKGWTYEKDGALWLNTTALLKQKFLAEGKSQEQVDKLDLKDDVLRRANGFYTYFAADIAYHRNKFAVRGFDKVINVWGADHHGHVARMKGAM
;
A
#
# COMPACT_ATOMS: atom_id res chain seq x y z
N ASP A 1 16.68 -6.92 -8.78
CA ASP A 1 15.36 -7.20 -9.34
C ASP A 1 14.57 -5.90 -9.46
N GLY A 2 14.07 -5.61 -10.66
CA GLY A 2 13.32 -4.39 -10.96
C GLY A 2 12.56 -4.50 -12.27
N TYR A 3 11.90 -3.42 -12.66
CA TYR A 3 11.22 -3.35 -13.96
C TYR A 3 12.25 -3.22 -15.09
N HIS A 4 12.07 -3.98 -16.18
CA HIS A 4 12.99 -4.06 -17.31
C HIS A 4 12.38 -3.56 -18.63
N GLY A 5 11.28 -2.79 -18.55
CA GLY A 5 10.60 -2.23 -19.73
C GLY A 5 11.42 -1.16 -20.45
N ASP A 6 11.08 -0.89 -21.70
CA ASP A 6 11.74 0.17 -22.48
C ASP A 6 11.37 1.57 -21.94
N ASP A 7 10.20 1.71 -21.32
CA ASP A 7 9.76 2.89 -20.59
C ASP A 7 10.74 3.30 -19.48
N ILE A 8 11.27 2.32 -18.72
CA ILE A 8 12.28 2.58 -17.67
C ILE A 8 13.60 3.04 -18.30
N LYS A 9 13.98 2.46 -19.44
CA LYS A 9 15.19 2.92 -20.15
C LYS A 9 15.04 4.34 -20.70
N GLU A 10 13.85 4.70 -21.17
CA GLU A 10 13.52 6.06 -21.61
C GLU A 10 13.58 7.06 -20.46
N LEU A 11 13.02 6.72 -19.31
CA LEU A 11 13.12 7.56 -18.10
C LEU A 11 14.59 7.73 -17.67
N ALA A 12 15.37 6.64 -17.65
CA ALA A 12 16.80 6.72 -17.30
C ALA A 12 17.58 7.59 -18.28
N ARG A 13 17.28 7.51 -19.58
CA ARG A 13 17.89 8.38 -20.61
C ARG A 13 17.52 9.84 -20.41
N GLY A 14 16.22 10.13 -20.21
CA GLY A 14 15.75 11.48 -19.95
C GLY A 14 16.37 12.10 -18.68
N PHE A 15 16.52 11.31 -17.63
CA PHE A 15 17.22 11.74 -16.42
C PHE A 15 18.69 12.10 -16.74
N TYR A 16 19.39 11.23 -17.48
CA TYR A 16 20.78 11.47 -17.87
C TYR A 16 20.93 12.71 -18.74
N ASP A 17 20.04 12.91 -19.72
CA ASP A 17 20.08 14.08 -20.62
C ASP A 17 19.88 15.39 -19.87
N GLN A 18 19.07 15.38 -18.81
CA GLN A 18 18.77 16.54 -17.98
C GLN A 18 19.86 16.83 -16.94
N HIS A 19 20.43 15.80 -16.32
CA HIS A 19 21.29 15.93 -15.14
C HIS A 19 22.76 15.56 -15.40
N GLY A 20 23.08 14.94 -16.53
CA GLY A 20 24.43 14.56 -16.94
C GLY A 20 25.00 13.37 -16.19
N ALA A 21 26.29 13.09 -16.45
CA ALA A 21 26.98 11.90 -15.94
C ALA A 21 27.37 11.96 -14.46
N GLY A 22 27.37 13.13 -13.85
CA GLY A 22 27.84 13.35 -12.45
C GLY A 22 27.06 12.54 -11.40
N TRP A 23 25.86 12.04 -11.74
CA TRP A 23 25.08 11.19 -10.86
C TRP A 23 25.64 9.79 -10.67
N LYS A 24 26.58 9.33 -11.52
CA LYS A 24 27.26 8.04 -11.35
C LYS A 24 28.14 8.00 -10.10
N ASP A 25 28.63 9.15 -9.65
CA ASP A 25 29.51 9.29 -8.50
C ASP A 25 28.74 9.53 -7.18
N LYS A 26 27.42 9.64 -7.25
CA LYS A 26 26.54 9.78 -6.07
C LYS A 26 26.30 8.45 -5.37
N SER A 27 25.93 8.51 -4.09
CA SER A 27 25.52 7.32 -3.35
C SER A 27 24.33 6.61 -4.00
N GLU A 28 24.12 5.34 -3.68
CA GLU A 28 23.00 4.59 -4.20
C GLU A 28 21.66 5.19 -3.76
N GLU A 29 21.57 5.61 -2.49
CA GLU A 29 20.38 6.25 -1.92
C GLU A 29 20.06 7.57 -2.62
N GLU A 30 21.06 8.43 -2.86
CA GLU A 30 20.87 9.70 -3.57
C GLU A 30 20.38 9.45 -4.99
N ARG A 31 20.94 8.45 -5.69
CA ARG A 31 20.51 8.09 -7.05
C ARG A 31 19.10 7.54 -7.09
N GLN A 32 18.76 6.65 -6.18
CA GLN A 32 17.41 6.07 -6.08
C GLN A 32 16.37 7.16 -5.80
N ALA A 33 16.62 8.05 -4.85
CA ALA A 33 15.71 9.15 -4.52
C ALA A 33 15.49 10.08 -5.72
N ALA A 34 16.57 10.53 -6.36
CA ALA A 34 16.49 11.45 -7.50
C ALA A 34 15.82 10.81 -8.73
N MET A 35 16.13 9.53 -9.01
CA MET A 35 15.49 8.82 -10.13
C MET A 35 14.01 8.53 -9.86
N ALA A 36 13.63 8.24 -8.62
CA ALA A 36 12.22 8.07 -8.23
C ALA A 36 11.45 9.38 -8.39
N GLU A 37 12.00 10.49 -7.89
CA GLU A 37 11.41 11.82 -8.05
C GLU A 37 11.23 12.20 -9.52
N TYR A 38 12.29 12.01 -10.33
CA TYR A 38 12.22 12.26 -11.76
C TYR A 38 11.17 11.38 -12.45
N GLY A 39 11.16 10.08 -12.18
CA GLY A 39 10.18 9.16 -12.75
C GLY A 39 8.73 9.55 -12.41
N LEU A 40 8.48 9.95 -11.17
CA LEU A 40 7.16 10.46 -10.74
C LEU A 40 6.83 11.78 -11.44
N SER A 41 7.79 12.70 -11.59
CA SER A 41 7.57 13.99 -12.27
C SER A 41 7.20 13.85 -13.73
N VAL A 42 7.63 12.78 -14.39
CA VAL A 42 7.28 12.45 -15.78
C VAL A 42 5.96 11.65 -15.86
N ASN A 43 5.83 10.61 -15.05
CA ASN A 43 4.73 9.65 -15.19
C ASN A 43 3.39 10.19 -14.64
N ILE A 44 3.40 10.95 -13.54
CA ILE A 44 2.15 11.47 -12.96
C ILE A 44 1.43 12.41 -13.92
N PRO A 45 2.09 13.41 -14.54
CA PRO A 45 1.45 14.26 -15.54
C PRO A 45 0.91 13.47 -16.75
N LYS A 46 1.65 12.45 -17.20
CA LYS A 46 1.23 11.59 -18.30
C LYS A 46 -0.03 10.79 -17.94
N MET A 47 -0.06 10.18 -16.75
CA MET A 47 -1.25 9.48 -16.26
C MET A 47 -2.45 10.43 -16.13
N LYS A 48 -2.26 11.64 -15.62
CA LYS A 48 -3.32 12.65 -15.53
C LYS A 48 -3.89 12.99 -16.90
N GLU A 49 -3.02 13.19 -17.89
CA GLU A 49 -3.44 13.50 -19.26
C GLU A 49 -4.19 12.31 -19.90
N ASP A 50 -3.69 11.09 -19.73
CA ASP A 50 -4.36 9.89 -20.24
C ASP A 50 -5.77 9.72 -19.63
N LEU A 51 -5.90 9.91 -18.32
CA LEU A 51 -7.20 9.87 -17.63
C LEU A 51 -8.13 10.99 -18.10
N ARG A 52 -7.61 12.21 -18.28
CA ARG A 52 -8.39 13.35 -18.80
C ARG A 52 -8.96 13.06 -20.18
N ARG A 53 -8.22 12.36 -21.04
CA ARG A 53 -8.72 11.90 -22.36
C ARG A 53 -9.91 10.95 -22.25
N TYR A 54 -9.98 10.18 -21.16
CA TYR A 54 -11.14 9.35 -20.79
C TYR A 54 -12.20 10.12 -20.00
N LYS A 55 -12.04 11.45 -19.82
CA LYS A 55 -12.93 12.30 -19.01
C LYS A 55 -12.99 11.87 -17.54
N ILE A 56 -11.87 11.39 -17.02
CA ILE A 56 -11.69 11.04 -15.62
C ILE A 56 -10.77 12.09 -15.00
N GLU A 57 -11.27 12.80 -13.99
CA GLU A 57 -10.52 13.77 -13.21
C GLU A 57 -10.64 13.40 -11.72
N TYR A 58 -9.50 13.45 -11.01
CA TYR A 58 -9.46 13.21 -9.57
C TYR A 58 -9.27 14.53 -8.84
N ASP A 59 -10.05 14.73 -7.79
CA ASP A 59 -9.92 15.89 -6.90
C ASP A 59 -8.61 15.85 -6.10
N GLU A 60 -8.14 14.64 -5.79
CA GLU A 60 -6.92 14.45 -5.00
C GLU A 60 -6.07 13.31 -5.55
N TRP A 61 -4.79 13.60 -5.67
CA TRP A 61 -3.72 12.63 -5.95
C TRP A 61 -2.94 12.39 -4.66
N PHE A 62 -3.34 11.33 -3.95
CA PHE A 62 -2.77 11.01 -2.65
C PHE A 62 -1.46 10.26 -2.80
N LEU A 63 -0.42 10.72 -2.10
CA LEU A 63 0.90 10.07 -2.09
C LEU A 63 0.98 9.13 -0.87
N GLU A 64 1.14 7.84 -1.12
CA GLU A 64 1.30 6.83 -0.07
C GLU A 64 2.54 7.11 0.80
N SER A 65 3.62 7.64 0.22
CA SER A 65 4.82 8.04 0.96
C SER A 65 4.51 8.98 2.13
N SER A 66 3.51 9.85 2.00
CA SER A 66 3.10 10.74 3.09
C SER A 66 2.63 10.02 4.35
N LEU A 67 2.09 8.81 4.23
CA LEU A 67 1.72 7.98 5.38
C LEU A 67 2.94 7.40 6.10
N HIS A 68 4.00 7.11 5.36
CA HIS A 68 5.26 6.63 5.93
C HIS A 68 6.03 7.79 6.57
N ASP A 69 6.18 8.89 5.85
CA ASP A 69 6.96 10.07 6.28
C ASP A 69 6.36 10.73 7.54
N SER A 70 5.03 10.73 7.66
CA SER A 70 4.33 11.24 8.84
C SER A 70 4.31 10.25 10.02
N GLY A 71 4.75 9.01 9.84
CA GLY A 71 4.64 7.95 10.85
C GLY A 71 3.23 7.36 10.99
N TYR A 72 2.29 7.74 10.14
CA TYR A 72 0.89 7.31 10.25
C TYR A 72 0.70 5.80 10.05
N VAL A 73 1.57 5.15 9.23
CA VAL A 73 1.59 3.68 9.11
C VAL A 73 1.98 3.04 10.45
N ALA A 74 3.04 3.53 11.10
CA ALA A 74 3.49 3.05 12.39
C ALA A 74 2.38 3.20 13.45
N GLU A 75 1.80 4.39 13.57
CA GLU A 75 0.68 4.67 14.49
C GLU A 75 -0.51 3.73 14.27
N THR A 76 -0.84 3.45 13.02
CA THR A 76 -1.94 2.53 12.69
C THR A 76 -1.63 1.09 13.11
N VAL A 77 -0.41 0.64 12.91
CA VAL A 77 0.02 -0.70 13.35
C VAL A 77 0.03 -0.79 14.88
N GLU A 78 0.49 0.24 15.58
CA GLU A 78 0.43 0.33 17.04
C GLU A 78 -1.01 0.30 17.57
N LEU A 79 -1.94 0.97 16.90
CA LEU A 79 -3.35 0.92 17.22
C LEU A 79 -3.91 -0.52 17.14
N LEU A 80 -3.56 -1.26 16.08
CA LEU A 80 -3.97 -2.67 15.93
C LEU A 80 -3.34 -3.55 17.02
N ALA A 81 -2.08 -3.31 17.36
CA ALA A 81 -1.39 -3.99 18.45
C ALA A 81 -2.06 -3.70 19.81
N GLY A 82 -2.37 -2.45 20.08
CA GLY A 82 -3.08 -2.05 21.29
C GLY A 82 -4.48 -2.66 21.45
N LYS A 83 -5.12 -3.02 20.35
CA LYS A 83 -6.39 -3.76 20.32
C LYS A 83 -6.21 -5.29 20.48
N GLY A 84 -4.98 -5.80 20.54
CA GLY A 84 -4.69 -7.23 20.69
C GLY A 84 -4.87 -8.05 19.40
N TRP A 85 -4.90 -7.41 18.24
CA TRP A 85 -5.09 -8.09 16.95
C TRP A 85 -3.79 -8.46 16.24
N THR A 86 -2.65 -8.26 16.90
CA THR A 86 -1.34 -8.59 16.34
C THR A 86 -0.57 -9.56 17.24
N TYR A 87 0.41 -10.25 16.64
CA TYR A 87 1.34 -11.09 17.36
C TYR A 87 2.71 -11.09 16.66
N GLU A 88 3.76 -11.38 17.41
CA GLU A 88 5.11 -11.52 16.84
C GLU A 88 5.40 -12.98 16.49
N LYS A 89 5.98 -13.20 15.31
CA LYS A 89 6.46 -14.50 14.86
C LYS A 89 7.65 -14.31 13.92
N ASP A 90 8.71 -15.06 14.16
CA ASP A 90 9.94 -15.07 13.35
C ASP A 90 10.54 -13.65 13.15
N GLY A 91 10.44 -12.81 14.20
CA GLY A 91 10.91 -11.41 14.18
C GLY A 91 10.01 -10.44 13.40
N ALA A 92 8.94 -10.90 12.82
CA ALA A 92 7.95 -10.08 12.12
C ALA A 92 6.69 -9.88 12.97
N LEU A 93 6.02 -8.75 12.78
CA LEU A 93 4.72 -8.46 13.39
C LEU A 93 3.61 -8.84 12.41
N TRP A 94 2.71 -9.69 12.88
CA TRP A 94 1.61 -10.24 12.11
C TRP A 94 0.25 -9.71 12.58
N LEU A 95 -0.66 -9.48 11.66
CA LEU A 95 -2.08 -9.29 11.95
C LEU A 95 -2.76 -10.66 12.01
N ASN A 96 -3.55 -10.91 13.05
CA ASN A 96 -4.39 -12.09 13.17
C ASN A 96 -5.62 -11.99 12.26
N THR A 97 -5.38 -11.89 10.96
CA THR A 97 -6.42 -11.73 9.92
C THR A 97 -7.39 -12.90 9.95
N THR A 98 -6.91 -14.09 10.24
CA THR A 98 -7.73 -15.30 10.37
C THR A 98 -8.80 -15.12 11.43
N ALA A 99 -8.45 -14.67 12.63
CA ALA A 99 -9.40 -14.47 13.72
C ALA A 99 -10.40 -13.34 13.38
N LEU A 100 -9.93 -12.24 12.82
CA LEU A 100 -10.77 -11.10 12.40
C LEU A 100 -11.80 -11.53 11.36
N LEU A 101 -11.37 -12.26 10.32
CA LEU A 101 -12.27 -12.74 9.28
C LEU A 101 -13.25 -13.79 9.80
N LYS A 102 -12.82 -14.71 10.67
CA LYS A 102 -13.72 -15.68 11.31
C LYS A 102 -14.81 -14.97 12.11
N GLN A 103 -14.43 -14.01 12.94
CA GLN A 103 -15.40 -13.22 13.72
C GLN A 103 -16.39 -12.49 12.81
N LYS A 104 -15.89 -11.86 11.75
CA LYS A 104 -16.71 -11.15 10.77
C LYS A 104 -17.71 -12.09 10.09
N PHE A 105 -17.27 -13.22 9.57
CA PHE A 105 -18.13 -14.17 8.85
C PHE A 105 -19.20 -14.79 9.73
N LEU A 106 -18.88 -15.04 11.01
CA LEU A 106 -19.88 -15.49 11.99
C LEU A 106 -20.91 -14.39 12.26
N ALA A 107 -20.48 -13.14 12.37
CA ALA A 107 -21.38 -11.99 12.53
C ALA A 107 -22.28 -11.77 11.28
N GLU A 108 -21.79 -12.11 10.10
CA GLU A 108 -22.56 -12.10 8.85
C GLU A 108 -23.50 -13.32 8.68
N GLY A 109 -23.56 -14.21 9.68
CA GLY A 109 -24.48 -15.35 9.71
C GLY A 109 -23.96 -16.63 9.06
N LYS A 110 -22.66 -16.74 8.74
CA LYS A 110 -22.07 -18.01 8.31
C LYS A 110 -22.00 -18.98 9.50
N SER A 111 -22.20 -20.27 9.23
CA SER A 111 -22.02 -21.29 10.26
C SER A 111 -20.54 -21.50 10.58
N GLN A 112 -20.25 -21.99 11.79
CA GLN A 112 -18.89 -22.33 12.20
C GLN A 112 -18.24 -23.33 11.21
N GLU A 113 -18.98 -24.33 10.76
CA GLU A 113 -18.49 -25.29 9.77
C GLU A 113 -18.10 -24.67 8.43
N GLN A 114 -18.85 -23.66 7.98
CA GLN A 114 -18.52 -22.92 6.77
C GLN A 114 -17.25 -22.08 6.94
N VAL A 115 -17.08 -21.46 8.11
CA VAL A 115 -15.92 -20.62 8.42
C VAL A 115 -14.66 -21.46 8.58
N ASP A 116 -14.75 -22.64 9.19
CA ASP A 116 -13.59 -23.52 9.41
C ASP A 116 -13.08 -24.19 8.12
N LYS A 117 -13.89 -24.24 7.07
CA LYS A 117 -13.47 -24.69 5.73
C LYS A 117 -12.72 -23.64 4.91
N LEU A 118 -12.63 -22.39 5.38
CA LEU A 118 -11.93 -21.32 4.67
C LEU A 118 -10.42 -21.43 4.91
N ASP A 119 -9.64 -21.40 3.83
CA ASP A 119 -8.17 -21.32 3.90
C ASP A 119 -7.76 -19.85 4.18
N LEU A 120 -7.94 -19.44 5.44
CA LEU A 120 -7.59 -18.10 5.90
C LEU A 120 -6.14 -18.08 6.35
N LYS A 121 -5.43 -16.99 6.07
CA LYS A 121 -4.04 -16.77 6.46
C LYS A 121 -3.88 -15.42 7.13
N ASP A 122 -2.97 -15.39 8.08
CA ASP A 122 -2.58 -14.13 8.71
C ASP A 122 -1.63 -13.35 7.82
N ASP A 123 -1.56 -12.05 8.05
CA ASP A 123 -0.82 -11.12 7.23
C ASP A 123 0.31 -10.44 7.99
N VAL A 124 1.48 -10.35 7.36
CA VAL A 124 2.59 -9.58 7.93
C VAL A 124 2.30 -8.08 7.78
N LEU A 125 2.37 -7.35 8.89
CA LEU A 125 2.31 -5.89 8.92
C LEU A 125 3.71 -5.26 8.89
N ARG A 126 4.66 -5.80 9.68
CA ARG A 126 6.04 -5.35 9.72
C ARG A 126 6.98 -6.56 9.60
N ARG A 127 7.87 -6.50 8.65
CA ARG A 127 8.87 -7.55 8.39
C ARG A 127 9.95 -7.56 9.48
N ALA A 128 10.71 -8.66 9.58
CA ALA A 128 11.81 -8.80 10.51
C ALA A 128 12.92 -7.73 10.34
N ASN A 129 13.07 -7.17 9.14
CA ASN A 129 13.98 -6.06 8.87
C ASN A 129 13.44 -4.67 9.27
N GLY A 130 12.27 -4.62 9.93
CA GLY A 130 11.64 -3.40 10.42
C GLY A 130 10.74 -2.66 9.41
N PHE A 131 10.75 -3.02 8.13
CA PHE A 131 9.93 -2.36 7.12
C PHE A 131 8.47 -2.83 7.16
N TYR A 132 7.55 -1.87 7.03
CA TYR A 132 6.13 -2.14 6.88
C TYR A 132 5.82 -2.73 5.50
N THR A 133 4.78 -3.56 5.45
CA THR A 133 4.30 -4.14 4.21
C THR A 133 3.32 -3.21 3.51
N TYR A 134 3.08 -3.46 2.23
CA TYR A 134 2.01 -2.77 1.49
C TYR A 134 0.64 -2.93 2.15
N PHE A 135 0.38 -4.08 2.79
CA PHE A 135 -0.87 -4.31 3.49
C PHE A 135 -1.03 -3.38 4.71
N ALA A 136 0.04 -3.16 5.47
CA ALA A 136 0.03 -2.19 6.57
C ALA A 136 -0.21 -0.75 6.07
N ALA A 137 0.42 -0.37 4.95
CA ALA A 137 0.20 0.94 4.32
C ALA A 137 -1.24 1.09 3.83
N ASP A 138 -1.82 0.06 3.22
CA ASP A 138 -3.22 0.07 2.77
C ASP A 138 -4.21 0.20 3.93
N ILE A 139 -3.99 -0.50 5.05
CA ILE A 139 -4.82 -0.33 6.25
C ILE A 139 -4.73 1.11 6.77
N ALA A 140 -3.52 1.67 6.83
CA ALA A 140 -3.31 3.05 7.25
C ALA A 140 -4.01 4.03 6.29
N TYR A 141 -3.96 3.79 4.99
CA TYR A 141 -4.65 4.63 4.01
C TYR A 141 -6.17 4.57 4.16
N HIS A 142 -6.74 3.39 4.40
CA HIS A 142 -8.18 3.28 4.68
C HIS A 142 -8.55 3.98 5.98
N ARG A 143 -7.78 3.79 7.06
CA ARG A 143 -7.96 4.54 8.30
C ARG A 143 -7.90 6.06 8.05
N ASN A 144 -6.98 6.54 7.23
CA ASN A 144 -6.86 7.95 6.86
C ASN A 144 -8.14 8.47 6.20
N LYS A 145 -8.72 7.71 5.26
CA LYS A 145 -9.97 8.09 4.59
C LYS A 145 -11.12 8.34 5.58
N PHE A 146 -11.26 7.49 6.59
CA PHE A 146 -12.33 7.61 7.57
C PHE A 146 -11.98 8.57 8.72
N ALA A 147 -10.83 8.39 9.36
CA ALA A 147 -10.48 9.07 10.59
C ALA A 147 -9.94 10.50 10.38
N VAL A 148 -9.20 10.73 9.28
CA VAL A 148 -8.58 12.03 9.00
C VAL A 148 -9.40 12.82 7.98
N ARG A 149 -9.76 12.18 6.87
CA ARG A 149 -10.52 12.85 5.79
C ARG A 149 -12.02 12.88 6.05
N GLY A 150 -12.52 12.15 7.06
CA GLY A 150 -13.89 12.22 7.56
C GLY A 150 -14.94 11.67 6.59
N PHE A 151 -14.60 10.74 5.70
CA PHE A 151 -15.59 10.15 4.81
C PHE A 151 -16.47 9.13 5.57
N ASP A 152 -17.77 9.24 5.43
CA ASP A 152 -18.74 8.28 5.96
C ASP A 152 -18.81 7.01 5.12
N LYS A 153 -18.46 7.11 3.83
CA LYS A 153 -18.48 6.00 2.88
C LYS A 153 -17.29 6.07 1.93
N VAL A 154 -16.60 4.96 1.79
CA VAL A 154 -15.48 4.80 0.84
C VAL A 154 -15.81 3.70 -0.16
N ILE A 155 -15.61 3.98 -1.44
CA ILE A 155 -15.75 3.02 -2.53
C ILE A 155 -14.37 2.84 -3.16
N ASN A 156 -13.84 1.61 -3.10
CA ASN A 156 -12.59 1.26 -3.76
C ASN A 156 -12.90 0.63 -5.13
N VAL A 157 -12.24 1.14 -6.16
CA VAL A 157 -12.30 0.57 -7.51
C VAL A 157 -10.98 -0.16 -7.75
N TRP A 158 -11.01 -1.48 -7.69
CA TRP A 158 -9.84 -2.34 -7.83
C TRP A 158 -9.98 -3.29 -9.02
N GLY A 159 -8.85 -3.69 -9.61
CA GLY A 159 -8.84 -4.73 -10.62
C GLY A 159 -9.22 -6.10 -10.06
N ALA A 160 -9.60 -7.02 -10.93
CA ALA A 160 -10.04 -8.37 -10.54
C ALA A 160 -8.93 -9.19 -9.84
N ASP A 161 -7.68 -8.87 -10.09
CA ASP A 161 -6.49 -9.42 -9.43
C ASP A 161 -6.42 -9.13 -7.91
N HIS A 162 -7.13 -8.09 -7.45
CA HIS A 162 -7.25 -7.74 -6.03
C HIS A 162 -8.35 -8.51 -5.28
N HIS A 163 -9.01 -9.50 -5.89
CA HIS A 163 -10.13 -10.23 -5.27
C HIS A 163 -9.78 -10.78 -3.87
N GLY A 164 -8.62 -11.43 -3.72
CA GLY A 164 -8.15 -11.93 -2.43
C GLY A 164 -7.86 -10.83 -1.39
N HIS A 165 -7.48 -9.64 -1.85
CA HIS A 165 -7.19 -8.50 -0.99
C HIS A 165 -8.45 -7.89 -0.36
N VAL A 166 -9.60 -7.96 -1.05
CA VAL A 166 -10.87 -7.41 -0.56
C VAL A 166 -11.28 -8.01 0.79
N ALA A 167 -11.23 -9.34 0.92
CA ALA A 167 -11.60 -10.01 2.16
C ALA A 167 -10.67 -9.63 3.31
N ARG A 168 -9.36 -9.63 3.07
CA ARG A 168 -8.31 -9.26 4.04
C ARG A 168 -8.50 -7.82 4.52
N MET A 169 -8.70 -6.87 3.60
CA MET A 169 -8.94 -5.48 3.94
C MET A 169 -10.21 -5.29 4.75
N LYS A 170 -11.31 -5.96 4.37
CA LYS A 170 -12.56 -5.93 5.15
C LYS A 170 -12.42 -6.56 6.55
N GLY A 171 -11.47 -7.46 6.75
CA GLY A 171 -11.16 -8.02 8.06
C GLY A 171 -10.38 -7.05 8.93
N ALA A 172 -9.48 -6.25 8.34
CA ALA A 172 -8.63 -5.29 9.04
C ALA A 172 -9.36 -3.99 9.41
N MET A 173 -10.46 -3.67 8.73
CA MET A 173 -11.30 -2.48 8.94
C MET A 173 -12.41 -2.71 9.97
#